data_e9ea0f58dbe89cc1a924c45a479896cd
#
_entry.id   e9ea0f58dbe89cc1a924c45a479896cd
#
_cell.length_a   1.000
_cell.length_b   1.000
_cell.length_c   1.000
_cell.angle_alpha   90.00
_cell.angle_beta   90.00
_cell.angle_gamma   90.00
#
_symmetry.space_group_name_H-M   'P 1'
#
loop_
_entity.id
_entity.type
_entity.pdbx_description
1 polymer ?
#
loop_
_entity_poly.entity_id
_entity_poly.type
_entity_poly.pdbx_seq_one_letter_code
_entity_poly.pdbx_strand_id
1 'polypeptide(L)'
;MTIELRDVSYTYAGKYQRVTAVDTVSYTFQSGTMYSIMGASGSGKSTLLSLLAGLKLPTEGEIAFDEQPTRFMDRSALRRDTVSVIYQDFNLFPLLTAEENVCYPLRLRKEDKDQALALARQRLADMGIRESYFRKLPNQLSGGEQQRVAIARALAAGSYVILADEPTGNLDSGNSRMIVETLQRLAHQEKRCVIVVTHDPAVAAAADVQLRMQDGRLTQEEQQEEA
;
A
#
# COMPACT_ATOMS: atom_id res chain seq x y z
N MET A 1 -2.95 11.11 -12.01
CA MET A 1 -3.25 11.35 -10.59
C MET A 1 -1.98 11.76 -9.87
N THR A 2 -2.09 12.76 -9.02
CA THR A 2 -1.02 13.25 -8.13
C THR A 2 -1.50 13.19 -6.69
N ILE A 3 -0.57 12.95 -5.75
CA ILE A 3 -0.82 13.08 -4.31
C ILE A 3 0.16 14.10 -3.79
N GLU A 4 -0.34 15.21 -3.32
CA GLU A 4 0.48 16.32 -2.85
C GLU A 4 0.38 16.46 -1.32
N LEU A 5 1.51 16.49 -0.66
CA LEU A 5 1.67 16.78 0.75
C LEU A 5 2.23 18.19 0.88
N ARG A 6 1.55 19.04 1.66
CA ARG A 6 1.95 20.43 1.92
C ARG A 6 2.10 20.62 3.42
N ASP A 7 3.34 20.69 3.89
CA ASP A 7 3.73 20.90 5.29
C ASP A 7 3.00 19.99 6.28
N VAL A 8 2.88 18.71 5.88
CA VAL A 8 2.11 17.71 6.60
C VAL A 8 2.79 17.34 7.91
N SER A 9 2.09 17.54 9.01
CA SER A 9 2.49 17.05 10.33
C SER A 9 1.41 16.19 10.96
N TYR A 10 1.84 15.19 11.74
CA TYR A 10 0.93 14.39 12.53
C TYR A 10 1.52 14.10 13.91
N THR A 11 0.82 14.57 14.94
CA THR A 11 1.20 14.38 16.35
C THR A 11 0.18 13.51 17.07
N TYR A 12 0.65 12.41 17.64
CA TYR A 12 -0.13 11.62 18.60
C TYR A 12 -0.22 12.37 19.92
N ALA A 13 -1.44 12.70 20.33
CA ALA A 13 -1.69 13.31 21.62
C ALA A 13 -2.11 12.24 22.64
N GLY A 14 -1.18 11.77 23.45
CA GLY A 14 -1.44 10.92 24.63
C GLY A 14 -1.71 11.75 25.88
N LYS A 15 -2.20 11.11 26.93
CA LYS A 15 -2.51 11.78 28.21
C LYS A 15 -1.31 12.48 28.86
N TYR A 16 -0.12 11.92 28.66
CA TYR A 16 1.14 12.37 29.32
C TYR A 16 2.27 12.71 28.34
N GLN A 17 2.09 12.42 27.05
CA GLN A 17 3.15 12.61 26.06
C GLN A 17 2.56 12.97 24.70
N ARG A 18 3.24 13.86 24.00
CA ARG A 18 3.00 14.15 22.57
C ARG A 18 4.16 13.60 21.78
N VAL A 19 3.87 12.88 20.69
CA VAL A 19 4.87 12.32 19.80
C VAL A 19 4.53 12.77 18.38
N THR A 20 5.38 13.60 17.81
CA THR A 20 5.28 14.00 16.40
C THR A 20 5.86 12.88 15.55
N ALA A 21 5.01 12.15 14.86
CA ALA A 21 5.39 11.00 14.05
C ALA A 21 5.65 11.38 12.58
N VAL A 22 5.07 12.48 12.10
CA VAL A 22 5.34 13.10 10.79
C VAL A 22 5.52 14.58 11.07
N ASP A 23 6.62 15.15 10.59
CA ASP A 23 7.06 16.52 10.89
C ASP A 23 7.31 17.30 9.60
N THR A 24 6.38 18.18 9.27
CA THR A 24 6.47 19.17 8.17
C THR A 24 6.90 18.55 6.84
N VAL A 25 6.24 17.46 6.44
CA VAL A 25 6.55 16.76 5.18
C VAL A 25 5.86 17.44 4.02
N SER A 26 6.63 17.84 3.01
CA SER A 26 6.16 18.35 1.72
C SER A 26 6.76 17.48 0.62
N TYR A 27 5.90 16.84 -0.19
CA TYR A 27 6.31 15.95 -1.29
C TYR A 27 5.15 15.74 -2.27
N THR A 28 5.48 15.41 -3.54
CA THR A 28 4.48 15.08 -4.55
C THR A 28 4.74 13.68 -5.13
N PHE A 29 3.80 12.76 -4.93
CA PHE A 29 3.79 11.46 -5.58
C PHE A 29 2.98 11.50 -6.86
N GLN A 30 3.45 10.82 -7.91
CA GLN A 30 2.84 10.81 -9.24
C GLN A 30 2.49 9.39 -9.70
N SER A 31 1.40 9.28 -10.46
CA SER A 31 1.06 8.02 -11.15
C SER A 31 2.12 7.65 -12.18
N GLY A 32 2.32 6.34 -12.36
CA GLY A 32 3.33 5.81 -13.27
C GLY A 32 4.69 5.60 -12.62
N THR A 33 4.83 5.86 -11.32
CA THR A 33 6.08 5.81 -10.58
C THR A 33 5.94 4.90 -9.36
N MET A 34 6.95 4.08 -9.12
CA MET A 34 7.12 3.29 -7.90
C MET A 34 8.10 4.02 -6.97
N TYR A 35 7.62 4.33 -5.78
CA TYR A 35 8.39 4.96 -4.71
C TYR A 35 8.70 3.94 -3.62
N SER A 36 9.90 3.99 -3.06
CA SER A 36 10.24 3.32 -1.80
C SER A 36 10.47 4.35 -0.70
N ILE A 37 10.04 4.01 0.51
CA ILE A 37 10.30 4.82 1.72
C ILE A 37 11.02 3.93 2.72
N MET A 38 12.32 4.18 2.89
CA MET A 38 13.16 3.50 3.87
C MET A 38 13.25 4.30 5.17
N GLY A 39 13.57 3.63 6.26
CA GLY A 39 13.84 4.27 7.56
C GLY A 39 13.76 3.29 8.72
N ALA A 40 14.31 3.68 9.86
CA ALA A 40 14.29 2.86 11.07
C ALA A 40 12.87 2.62 11.60
N SER A 41 12.70 1.61 12.46
CA SER A 41 11.44 1.43 13.18
C SER A 41 11.13 2.70 13.99
N GLY A 42 9.88 3.12 14.00
CA GLY A 42 9.46 4.34 14.70
C GLY A 42 9.73 5.67 13.96
N SER A 43 10.35 5.66 12.76
CA SER A 43 10.62 6.90 12.02
C SER A 43 9.38 7.61 11.46
N GLY A 44 8.17 6.99 11.54
CA GLY A 44 6.91 7.59 11.09
C GLY A 44 6.30 7.00 9.82
N LYS A 45 6.94 6.00 9.17
CA LYS A 45 6.51 5.42 7.87
C LYS A 45 5.06 4.93 7.85
N SER A 46 4.66 4.07 8.79
CA SER A 46 3.29 3.54 8.87
C SER A 46 2.27 4.64 9.22
N THR A 47 2.70 5.70 9.91
CA THR A 47 1.86 6.89 10.15
C THR A 47 1.65 7.65 8.84
N LEU A 48 2.70 7.86 8.06
CA LEU A 48 2.61 8.50 6.74
C LEU A 48 1.70 7.68 5.80
N LEU A 49 1.86 6.35 5.74
CA LEU A 49 0.95 5.49 4.97
C LEU A 49 -0.51 5.61 5.44
N SER A 50 -0.75 5.71 6.75
CA SER A 50 -2.10 5.89 7.30
C SER A 50 -2.73 7.23 6.90
N LEU A 51 -1.92 8.28 6.77
CA LEU A 51 -2.34 9.59 6.29
C LEU A 51 -2.67 9.54 4.79
N LEU A 52 -1.79 8.95 3.97
CA LEU A 52 -1.98 8.76 2.53
C LEU A 52 -3.20 7.86 2.24
N ALA A 53 -3.48 6.87 3.08
CA ALA A 53 -4.67 6.03 2.97
C ALA A 53 -5.98 6.72 3.41
N GLY A 54 -5.93 7.97 3.89
CA GLY A 54 -7.09 8.65 4.46
C GLY A 54 -7.65 7.99 5.72
N LEU A 55 -6.87 7.13 6.39
CA LEU A 55 -7.25 6.54 7.69
C LEU A 55 -7.16 7.59 8.80
N LYS A 56 -6.18 8.50 8.68
CA LYS A 56 -5.97 9.64 9.57
C LYS A 56 -5.99 10.92 8.75
N LEU A 57 -6.25 12.04 9.40
CA LEU A 57 -6.05 13.38 8.84
C LEU A 57 -4.80 14.01 9.47
N PRO A 58 -4.04 14.82 8.74
CA PRO A 58 -2.93 15.59 9.31
C PRO A 58 -3.41 16.44 10.49
N THR A 59 -2.54 16.61 11.49
CA THR A 59 -2.78 17.60 12.56
C THR A 59 -2.49 19.02 12.07
N GLU A 60 -1.53 19.15 11.14
CA GLU A 60 -1.18 20.40 10.46
C GLU A 60 -0.86 20.10 9.00
N GLY A 61 -0.98 21.10 8.15
CA GLY A 61 -0.78 20.96 6.71
C GLY A 61 -1.94 20.26 5.99
N GLU A 62 -1.68 19.78 4.79
CA GLU A 62 -2.72 19.26 3.91
C GLU A 62 -2.19 18.13 3.02
N ILE A 63 -3.03 17.10 2.79
CA ILE A 63 -2.83 16.11 1.74
C ILE A 63 -3.94 16.28 0.72
N ALA A 64 -3.59 16.40 -0.57
CA ALA A 64 -4.54 16.52 -1.65
C ALA A 64 -4.32 15.41 -2.70
N PHE A 65 -5.43 14.91 -3.26
CA PHE A 65 -5.47 14.01 -4.41
C PHE A 65 -6.02 14.79 -5.60
N ASP A 66 -5.22 14.95 -6.67
CA ASP A 66 -5.56 15.79 -7.83
C ASP A 66 -6.16 17.13 -7.39
N GLU A 67 -5.43 17.88 -6.56
CA GLU A 67 -5.79 19.19 -5.97
C GLU A 67 -6.96 19.17 -4.96
N GLN A 68 -7.65 18.03 -4.75
CA GLN A 68 -8.73 17.92 -3.79
C GLN A 68 -8.22 17.52 -2.40
N PRO A 69 -8.33 18.38 -1.37
CA PRO A 69 -7.85 18.08 -0.03
C PRO A 69 -8.63 16.94 0.64
N THR A 70 -7.90 16.03 1.30
CA THR A 70 -8.50 14.85 1.96
C THR A 70 -9.49 15.19 3.06
N ARG A 71 -9.36 16.35 3.70
CA ARG A 71 -10.31 16.82 4.74
C ARG A 71 -11.71 17.08 4.22
N PHE A 72 -11.86 17.32 2.89
CA PHE A 72 -13.14 17.56 2.24
C PHE A 72 -13.65 16.37 1.45
N MET A 73 -12.88 15.27 1.38
CA MET A 73 -13.26 14.05 0.66
C MET A 73 -14.06 13.10 1.55
N ASP A 74 -14.93 12.30 0.94
CA ASP A 74 -15.40 11.06 1.57
C ASP A 74 -14.23 10.06 1.65
N ARG A 75 -13.63 9.94 2.82
CA ARG A 75 -12.49 9.05 3.05
C ARG A 75 -12.85 7.56 2.90
N SER A 76 -14.13 7.21 3.02
CA SER A 76 -14.58 5.84 2.75
C SER A 76 -14.61 5.57 1.26
N ALA A 77 -15.06 6.53 0.45
CA ALA A 77 -14.98 6.46 -1.00
C ALA A 77 -13.51 6.46 -1.46
N LEU A 78 -12.65 7.31 -0.88
CA LEU A 78 -11.21 7.32 -1.18
C LEU A 78 -10.59 5.91 -1.02
N ARG A 79 -10.85 5.23 0.10
CA ARG A 79 -10.34 3.87 0.36
C ARG A 79 -11.03 2.78 -0.46
N ARG A 80 -12.25 2.98 -0.87
CA ARG A 80 -12.97 2.01 -1.69
C ARG A 80 -12.55 2.08 -3.16
N ASP A 81 -12.32 3.29 -3.68
CA ASP A 81 -12.25 3.53 -5.12
C ASP A 81 -10.86 4.00 -5.60
N THR A 82 -10.06 4.62 -4.72
CA THR A 82 -8.83 5.29 -5.13
C THR A 82 -7.56 4.68 -4.53
N VAL A 83 -7.59 4.28 -3.25
CA VAL A 83 -6.40 3.83 -2.53
C VAL A 83 -6.58 2.41 -2.03
N SER A 84 -5.65 1.52 -2.33
CA SER A 84 -5.54 0.20 -1.70
C SER A 84 -4.31 0.11 -0.83
N VAL A 85 -4.43 -0.62 0.29
CA VAL A 85 -3.32 -0.83 1.22
C VAL A 85 -3.01 -2.33 1.33
N ILE A 86 -1.74 -2.67 1.15
CA ILE A 86 -1.15 -3.97 1.43
C ILE A 86 -0.46 -3.84 2.78
N TYR A 87 -0.91 -4.58 3.78
CA TYR A 87 -0.39 -4.54 5.15
C TYR A 87 0.62 -5.67 5.39
N GLN A 88 1.55 -5.43 6.29
CA GLN A 88 2.52 -6.41 6.75
C GLN A 88 1.84 -7.65 7.39
N ASP A 89 0.81 -7.45 8.18
CA ASP A 89 0.05 -8.52 8.88
C ASP A 89 -1.10 -9.10 8.04
N PHE A 90 -1.04 -8.99 6.71
CA PHE A 90 -2.02 -9.48 5.74
C PHE A 90 -3.42 -8.89 5.88
N ASN A 91 -3.94 -8.74 7.10
CA ASN A 91 -5.29 -8.25 7.44
C ASN A 91 -6.40 -8.95 6.61
N LEU A 92 -6.28 -10.25 6.44
CA LEU A 92 -7.32 -11.07 5.81
C LEU A 92 -8.49 -11.25 6.78
N PHE A 93 -9.70 -11.30 6.23
CA PHE A 93 -10.88 -11.67 6.99
C PHE A 93 -10.82 -13.16 7.33
N PRO A 94 -10.71 -13.55 8.61
CA PRO A 94 -10.37 -14.92 9.00
C PRO A 94 -11.48 -15.93 8.70
N LEU A 95 -12.73 -15.47 8.55
CA LEU A 95 -13.90 -16.29 8.26
C LEU A 95 -14.30 -16.32 6.77
N LEU A 96 -13.54 -15.62 5.93
CA LEU A 96 -13.72 -15.62 4.48
C LEU A 96 -12.62 -16.45 3.83
N THR A 97 -13.00 -17.22 2.80
CA THR A 97 -12.05 -17.97 1.97
C THR A 97 -11.10 -17.01 1.22
N ALA A 98 -10.05 -17.55 0.59
CA ALA A 98 -9.14 -16.75 -0.23
C ALA A 98 -9.90 -15.98 -1.33
N GLU A 99 -10.76 -16.68 -2.11
CA GLU A 99 -11.55 -16.02 -3.17
C GLU A 99 -12.55 -14.99 -2.61
N GLU A 100 -13.16 -15.23 -1.46
CA GLU A 100 -14.07 -14.28 -0.82
C GLU A 100 -13.34 -13.04 -0.28
N ASN A 101 -12.13 -13.21 0.27
CA ASN A 101 -11.29 -12.10 0.66
C ASN A 101 -10.99 -11.18 -0.53
N VAL A 102 -10.65 -11.76 -1.69
CA VAL A 102 -10.36 -11.01 -2.91
C VAL A 102 -11.61 -10.42 -3.55
N CYS A 103 -12.77 -11.10 -3.48
CA CYS A 103 -14.05 -10.57 -3.91
C CYS A 103 -14.55 -9.38 -3.05
N TYR A 104 -14.09 -9.25 -1.81
CA TYR A 104 -14.67 -8.30 -0.87
C TYR A 104 -14.71 -6.85 -1.37
N PRO A 105 -13.60 -6.24 -1.86
CA PRO A 105 -13.62 -4.88 -2.40
C PRO A 105 -14.56 -4.73 -3.60
N LEU A 106 -14.71 -5.74 -4.45
CA LEU A 106 -15.60 -5.72 -5.61
C LEU A 106 -17.07 -5.70 -5.16
N ARG A 107 -17.40 -6.46 -4.11
CA ARG A 107 -18.73 -6.45 -3.51
C ARG A 107 -19.09 -5.09 -2.89
N LEU A 108 -18.13 -4.40 -2.28
CA LEU A 108 -18.33 -3.05 -1.76
C LEU A 108 -18.66 -2.04 -2.86
N ARG A 109 -18.16 -2.27 -4.07
CA ARG A 109 -18.48 -1.49 -5.29
C ARG A 109 -19.79 -1.91 -5.95
N LYS A 110 -20.47 -2.94 -5.42
CA LYS A 110 -21.69 -3.52 -5.99
C LYS A 110 -21.49 -4.08 -7.41
N GLU A 111 -20.30 -4.58 -7.71
CA GLU A 111 -20.04 -5.26 -8.96
C GLU A 111 -20.86 -6.56 -9.06
N ASP A 112 -21.12 -6.99 -10.29
CA ASP A 112 -21.82 -8.26 -10.53
C ASP A 112 -21.10 -9.42 -9.86
N LYS A 113 -21.85 -10.33 -9.25
CA LYS A 113 -21.31 -11.42 -8.43
C LYS A 113 -20.41 -12.37 -9.21
N ASP A 114 -20.81 -12.72 -10.43
CA ASP A 114 -20.08 -13.71 -11.24
C ASP A 114 -18.82 -13.06 -11.84
N GLN A 115 -18.90 -11.79 -12.25
CA GLN A 115 -17.76 -11.01 -12.70
C GLN A 115 -16.75 -10.78 -11.55
N ALA A 116 -17.22 -10.42 -10.36
CA ALA A 116 -16.38 -10.25 -9.18
C ALA A 116 -15.66 -11.57 -8.82
N LEU A 117 -16.35 -12.71 -8.88
CA LEU A 117 -15.74 -14.00 -8.60
C LEU A 117 -14.70 -14.39 -9.67
N ALA A 118 -15.01 -14.17 -10.94
CA ALA A 118 -14.08 -14.43 -12.04
C ALA A 118 -12.81 -13.60 -11.91
N LEU A 119 -12.93 -12.28 -11.64
CA LEU A 119 -11.80 -11.39 -11.43
C LEU A 119 -10.98 -11.78 -10.19
N ALA A 120 -11.65 -12.14 -9.08
CA ALA A 120 -10.96 -12.57 -7.88
C ALA A 120 -10.11 -13.84 -8.12
N ARG A 121 -10.63 -14.82 -8.82
CA ARG A 121 -9.90 -16.03 -9.20
C ARG A 121 -8.73 -15.74 -10.13
N GLN A 122 -8.93 -14.84 -11.09
CA GLN A 122 -7.85 -14.35 -11.95
C GLN A 122 -6.72 -13.74 -11.13
N ARG A 123 -7.04 -12.83 -10.20
CA ARG A 123 -6.02 -12.17 -9.34
C ARG A 123 -5.31 -13.15 -8.41
N LEU A 124 -6.01 -14.17 -7.91
CA LEU A 124 -5.38 -15.24 -7.14
C LEU A 124 -4.40 -16.06 -8.00
N ALA A 125 -4.80 -16.41 -9.21
CA ALA A 125 -3.93 -17.12 -10.17
C ALA A 125 -2.71 -16.28 -10.56
N ASP A 126 -2.88 -14.98 -10.84
CA ASP A 126 -1.80 -14.02 -11.12
C ASP A 126 -0.77 -13.97 -9.97
N MET A 127 -1.21 -14.20 -8.73
CA MET A 127 -0.35 -14.29 -7.55
C MET A 127 0.15 -15.72 -7.26
N GLY A 128 0.03 -16.65 -8.20
CA GLY A 128 0.50 -18.02 -8.05
C GLY A 128 -0.24 -18.84 -6.98
N ILE A 129 -1.45 -18.47 -6.60
CA ILE A 129 -2.30 -19.26 -5.70
C ILE A 129 -2.98 -20.36 -6.51
N ARG A 130 -2.79 -21.60 -6.11
CA ARG A 130 -3.40 -22.77 -6.77
C ARG A 130 -4.92 -22.74 -6.64
N GLU A 131 -5.64 -23.16 -7.66
CA GLU A 131 -7.12 -23.19 -7.66
C GLU A 131 -7.70 -23.99 -6.48
N SER A 132 -7.06 -25.09 -6.10
CA SER A 132 -7.44 -25.90 -4.93
C SER A 132 -7.37 -25.13 -3.61
N TYR A 133 -6.77 -23.95 -3.59
CA TYR A 133 -6.63 -23.09 -2.40
C TYR A 133 -7.61 -21.92 -2.38
N PHE A 134 -8.35 -21.67 -3.45
CA PHE A 134 -9.29 -20.56 -3.54
C PHE A 134 -10.37 -20.60 -2.44
N ARG A 135 -10.78 -21.82 -2.04
CA ARG A 135 -11.79 -22.05 -1.00
C ARG A 135 -11.20 -22.28 0.40
N LYS A 136 -9.89 -22.17 0.56
CA LYS A 136 -9.27 -22.27 1.88
C LYS A 136 -9.46 -20.98 2.69
N LEU A 137 -9.63 -21.16 4.00
CA LEU A 137 -9.59 -20.06 4.97
C LEU A 137 -8.14 -19.61 5.21
N PRO A 138 -7.89 -18.38 5.66
CA PRO A 138 -6.55 -17.87 5.92
C PRO A 138 -5.69 -18.78 6.80
N ASN A 139 -6.26 -19.36 7.85
CA ASN A 139 -5.55 -20.27 8.77
C ASN A 139 -5.12 -21.61 8.13
N GLN A 140 -5.56 -21.89 6.91
CA GLN A 140 -5.19 -23.08 6.14
C GLN A 140 -4.12 -22.76 5.07
N LEU A 141 -3.64 -21.52 5.03
CA LEU A 141 -2.64 -20.99 4.11
C LEU A 141 -1.34 -20.70 4.87
N SER A 142 -0.21 -20.93 4.22
CA SER A 142 1.09 -20.43 4.74
C SER A 142 1.12 -18.90 4.79
N GLY A 143 2.03 -18.32 5.56
CA GLY A 143 2.18 -16.87 5.65
C GLY A 143 2.41 -16.22 4.28
N GLY A 144 3.27 -16.83 3.44
CA GLY A 144 3.49 -16.34 2.07
C GLY A 144 2.25 -16.44 1.18
N GLU A 145 1.42 -17.48 1.33
CA GLU A 145 0.16 -17.57 0.59
C GLU A 145 -0.84 -16.53 1.08
N GLN A 146 -0.94 -16.29 2.39
CA GLN A 146 -1.78 -15.23 2.95
C GLN A 146 -1.37 -13.86 2.42
N GLN A 147 -0.07 -13.56 2.35
CA GLN A 147 0.44 -12.32 1.78
C GLN A 147 0.03 -12.17 0.32
N ARG A 148 0.20 -13.21 -0.50
CA ARG A 148 -0.22 -13.19 -1.90
C ARG A 148 -1.74 -13.02 -2.07
N VAL A 149 -2.56 -13.59 -1.19
CA VAL A 149 -4.00 -13.35 -1.16
C VAL A 149 -4.32 -11.89 -0.79
N ALA A 150 -3.61 -11.30 0.18
CA ALA A 150 -3.79 -9.90 0.56
C ALA A 150 -3.43 -8.95 -0.60
N ILE A 151 -2.36 -9.26 -1.33
CA ILE A 151 -1.97 -8.50 -2.52
C ILE A 151 -3.02 -8.67 -3.62
N ALA A 152 -3.47 -9.91 -3.90
CA ALA A 152 -4.54 -10.16 -4.87
C ALA A 152 -5.81 -9.35 -4.55
N ARG A 153 -6.18 -9.25 -3.27
CA ARG A 153 -7.29 -8.42 -2.79
C ARG A 153 -7.08 -6.94 -3.09
N ALA A 154 -5.89 -6.40 -2.83
CA ALA A 154 -5.57 -5.01 -3.12
C ALA A 154 -5.60 -4.73 -4.63
N LEU A 155 -5.13 -5.68 -5.46
CA LEU A 155 -5.17 -5.56 -6.92
C LEU A 155 -6.58 -5.66 -7.49
N ALA A 156 -7.44 -6.52 -6.92
CA ALA A 156 -8.83 -6.65 -7.33
C ALA A 156 -9.61 -5.35 -7.12
N ALA A 157 -9.27 -4.57 -6.10
CA ALA A 157 -9.87 -3.26 -5.87
C ALA A 157 -9.67 -2.27 -7.04
N GLY A 158 -8.71 -2.49 -7.94
CA GLY A 158 -8.50 -1.65 -9.12
C GLY A 158 -8.09 -0.21 -8.82
N SER A 159 -7.56 0.05 -7.64
CA SER A 159 -7.25 1.39 -7.14
C SER A 159 -6.10 2.05 -7.90
N TYR A 160 -6.13 3.38 -8.01
CA TYR A 160 -5.09 4.18 -8.68
C TYR A 160 -3.82 4.30 -7.84
N VAL A 161 -3.93 4.17 -6.53
CA VAL A 161 -2.84 4.26 -5.58
C VAL A 161 -2.71 2.95 -4.81
N ILE A 162 -1.51 2.39 -4.79
CA ILE A 162 -1.15 1.21 -4.02
C ILE A 162 -0.16 1.61 -2.95
N LEU A 163 -0.55 1.48 -1.70
CA LEU A 163 0.31 1.66 -0.54
C LEU A 163 0.69 0.27 -0.01
N ALA A 164 1.96 0.00 0.18
CA ALA A 164 2.43 -1.29 0.68
C ALA A 164 3.34 -1.08 1.91
N ASP A 165 2.97 -1.69 3.02
CA ASP A 165 3.76 -1.71 4.26
C ASP A 165 4.44 -3.06 4.38
N GLU A 166 5.76 -3.11 4.18
CA GLU A 166 6.60 -4.31 4.24
C GLU A 166 6.04 -5.50 3.43
N PRO A 167 5.73 -5.33 2.12
CA PRO A 167 4.97 -6.33 1.35
C PRO A 167 5.70 -7.65 1.15
N THR A 168 7.01 -7.71 1.40
CA THR A 168 7.88 -8.89 1.22
C THR A 168 8.38 -9.49 2.53
N GLY A 169 8.12 -8.87 3.69
CA GLY A 169 8.74 -9.20 4.97
C GLY A 169 8.52 -10.64 5.47
N ASN A 170 7.49 -11.33 4.99
CA ASN A 170 7.16 -12.71 5.37
C ASN A 170 7.33 -13.70 4.22
N LEU A 171 8.10 -13.36 3.17
CA LEU A 171 8.27 -14.16 1.95
C LEU A 171 9.70 -14.65 1.80
N ASP A 172 9.85 -15.81 1.14
CA ASP A 172 11.13 -16.24 0.60
C ASP A 172 11.56 -15.36 -0.61
N SER A 173 12.82 -15.46 -1.00
CA SER A 173 13.41 -14.62 -2.05
C SER A 173 12.71 -14.73 -3.41
N GLY A 174 12.22 -15.91 -3.77
CA GLY A 174 11.51 -16.12 -5.05
C GLY A 174 10.13 -15.43 -5.06
N ASN A 175 9.39 -15.55 -3.97
CA ASN A 175 8.10 -14.87 -3.81
C ASN A 175 8.28 -13.36 -3.66
N SER A 176 9.31 -12.89 -2.96
CA SER A 176 9.64 -11.46 -2.83
C SER A 176 9.86 -10.82 -4.19
N ARG A 177 10.65 -11.46 -5.05
CA ARG A 177 10.91 -10.97 -6.41
C ARG A 177 9.63 -10.84 -7.24
N MET A 178 8.76 -11.86 -7.22
CA MET A 178 7.47 -11.82 -7.93
C MET A 178 6.60 -10.64 -7.48
N ILE A 179 6.59 -10.33 -6.17
CA ILE A 179 5.82 -9.20 -5.64
C ILE A 179 6.39 -7.87 -6.13
N VAL A 180 7.71 -7.69 -6.08
CA VAL A 180 8.37 -6.48 -6.57
C VAL A 180 8.10 -6.27 -8.06
N GLU A 181 8.27 -7.30 -8.89
CA GLU A 181 7.95 -7.26 -10.33
C GLU A 181 6.47 -6.91 -10.58
N THR A 182 5.56 -7.43 -9.74
CA THR A 182 4.14 -7.07 -9.81
C THR A 182 3.91 -5.60 -9.51
N LEU A 183 4.53 -5.07 -8.45
CA LEU A 183 4.38 -3.65 -8.07
C LEU A 183 4.97 -2.71 -9.14
N GLN A 184 6.13 -3.05 -9.71
CA GLN A 184 6.72 -2.32 -10.84
C GLN A 184 5.78 -2.33 -12.06
N ARG A 185 5.19 -3.49 -12.41
CA ARG A 185 4.24 -3.58 -13.51
C ARG A 185 3.02 -2.69 -13.28
N LEU A 186 2.49 -2.64 -12.07
CA LEU A 186 1.38 -1.75 -11.71
C LEU A 186 1.74 -0.29 -11.90
N ALA A 187 2.94 0.12 -11.48
CA ALA A 187 3.42 1.48 -11.68
C ALA A 187 3.60 1.78 -13.17
N HIS A 188 4.39 1.00 -13.88
CA HIS A 188 4.86 1.35 -15.21
C HIS A 188 3.84 1.08 -16.32
N GLN A 189 3.16 -0.08 -16.27
CA GLN A 189 2.23 -0.48 -17.33
C GLN A 189 0.79 -0.03 -17.05
N GLU A 190 0.34 -0.14 -15.80
CA GLU A 190 -1.02 0.26 -15.42
C GLU A 190 -1.09 1.73 -14.96
N LYS A 191 0.05 2.45 -14.98
CA LYS A 191 0.16 3.88 -14.62
C LYS A 191 -0.39 4.21 -13.25
N ARG A 192 -0.21 3.31 -12.27
CA ARG A 192 -0.61 3.54 -10.88
C ARG A 192 0.48 4.28 -10.11
N CYS A 193 0.11 4.96 -9.04
CA CYS A 193 1.07 5.44 -8.04
C CYS A 193 1.32 4.32 -7.04
N VAL A 194 2.55 3.84 -6.93
CA VAL A 194 2.92 2.76 -6.01
C VAL A 194 3.90 3.30 -4.97
N ILE A 195 3.55 3.18 -3.69
CA ILE A 195 4.38 3.64 -2.56
C ILE A 195 4.63 2.46 -1.65
N VAL A 196 5.89 2.05 -1.52
CA VAL A 196 6.32 0.90 -0.73
C VAL A 196 7.14 1.38 0.46
N VAL A 197 6.69 1.07 1.66
CA VAL A 197 7.51 1.19 2.86
C VAL A 197 8.24 -0.13 3.06
N THR A 198 9.56 -0.08 3.21
CA THR A 198 10.37 -1.28 3.41
C THR A 198 11.66 -0.97 4.17
N HIS A 199 12.21 -1.99 4.82
CA HIS A 199 13.58 -2.00 5.33
C HIS A 199 14.52 -2.88 4.47
N ASP A 200 13.98 -3.56 3.44
CA ASP A 200 14.75 -4.39 2.52
C ASP A 200 15.39 -3.51 1.42
N PRO A 201 16.75 -3.42 1.38
CA PRO A 201 17.44 -2.62 0.37
C PRO A 201 17.17 -3.09 -1.06
N ALA A 202 16.93 -4.40 -1.28
CA ALA A 202 16.66 -4.92 -2.62
C ALA A 202 15.28 -4.45 -3.13
N VAL A 203 14.29 -4.40 -2.26
CA VAL A 203 12.96 -3.84 -2.58
C VAL A 203 13.06 -2.34 -2.83
N ALA A 204 13.84 -1.62 -2.02
CA ALA A 204 14.03 -0.19 -2.18
C ALA A 204 14.74 0.15 -3.49
N ALA A 205 15.80 -0.59 -3.85
CA ALA A 205 16.56 -0.39 -5.08
C ALA A 205 15.73 -0.67 -6.35
N ALA A 206 14.66 -1.44 -6.25
CA ALA A 206 13.75 -1.72 -7.36
C ALA A 206 12.76 -0.56 -7.65
N ALA A 207 12.67 0.44 -6.79
CA ALA A 207 11.81 1.61 -6.98
C ALA A 207 12.48 2.66 -7.89
N ASP A 208 11.66 3.43 -8.61
CA ASP A 208 12.13 4.52 -9.46
C ASP A 208 12.67 5.68 -8.64
N VAL A 209 12.08 5.91 -7.46
CA VAL A 209 12.46 6.98 -6.54
C VAL A 209 12.61 6.41 -5.14
N GLN A 210 13.78 6.64 -4.55
CA GLN A 210 14.08 6.20 -3.19
C GLN A 210 13.97 7.39 -2.24
N LEU A 211 13.14 7.21 -1.20
CA LEU A 211 12.91 8.20 -0.16
C LEU A 211 13.37 7.62 1.19
N ARG A 212 13.84 8.49 2.04
CA ARG A 212 14.22 8.17 3.42
C ARG A 212 13.33 8.89 4.40
N MET A 213 12.82 8.15 5.39
CA MET A 213 12.09 8.73 6.50
C MET A 213 12.91 8.61 7.79
N GLN A 214 13.25 9.75 8.37
CA GLN A 214 14.03 9.85 9.59
C GLN A 214 13.41 10.92 10.50
N ASP A 215 13.15 10.56 11.76
CA ASP A 215 12.59 11.46 12.79
C ASP A 215 11.35 12.25 12.32
N GLY A 216 10.46 11.58 11.59
CA GLY A 216 9.23 12.15 11.05
C GLY A 216 9.40 12.94 9.75
N ARG A 217 10.60 13.13 9.25
CA ARG A 217 10.92 13.90 8.03
C ARG A 217 11.19 13.00 6.85
N LEU A 218 10.71 13.41 5.68
CA LEU A 218 10.89 12.69 4.42
C LEU A 218 11.91 13.43 3.55
N THR A 219 12.94 12.72 3.10
CA THR A 219 13.97 13.24 2.18
C THR A 219 14.12 12.30 0.99
N GLN A 220 14.45 12.83 -0.17
CA GLN A 220 14.82 12.02 -1.33
C GLN A 220 16.30 11.66 -1.23
N GLU A 221 16.62 10.38 -1.41
CA GLU A 221 18.01 9.95 -1.55
C GLU A 221 18.50 10.29 -2.97
N GLU A 222 19.56 11.07 -3.06
CA GLU A 222 20.22 11.30 -4.35
C GLU A 222 20.84 9.96 -4.79
N GLN A 223 20.49 9.49 -5.97
CA GLN A 223 21.20 8.37 -6.57
C GLN A 223 22.65 8.81 -6.78
N GLN A 224 23.58 8.24 -6.02
CA GLN A 224 24.99 8.40 -6.34
C GLN A 224 25.20 7.73 -7.71
N GLU A 225 25.37 8.53 -8.76
CA GLU A 225 25.92 8.03 -10.01
C GLU A 225 27.28 7.43 -9.67
N GLU A 226 27.36 6.10 -9.68
CA GLU A 226 28.67 5.43 -9.68
C GLU A 226 29.41 5.87 -10.92
N ALA A 227 30.47 6.65 -10.68
CA ALA A 227 31.39 7.15 -11.71
C ALA A 227 32.34 6.02 -12.19
#